data_1bbaa929f2f62dda79577bff967ce6a5
#
_entry.id   1bbaa929f2f62dda79577bff967ce6a5
#
_cell.length_a   1.000
_cell.length_b   1.000
_cell.length_c   1.000
_cell.angle_alpha   90.00
_cell.angle_beta   90.00
_cell.angle_gamma   90.00
#
_symmetry.space_group_name_H-M   'P 1'
#
loop_
_entity.id
_entity.type
_entity.pdbx_description
1 polymer ?
#
loop_
_entity_poly.entity_id
_entity_poly.type
_entity_poly.pdbx_seq_one_letter_code
_entity_poly.pdbx_strand_id
1 'polypeptide(L)'
;MGPTRSGAALSLVIKIFILAVVQGFCELLPVSSSAHVIIAEKLMGLDPTAPAMTFLLVMLHTGTMLAVIAYFWSSWRSRYFSSAGAFWAFARSVILATACTAIVGFGLIVLIERVIFRGAAVEQLFGNLTLIAVALTTVGVMVILSGLRAPAANQRQSVEPSDAVWIGMVQGLCLPFRGFSRSGATISTGLFCGLQKELLENYSFALAVILTPPVIAREGYRLLKDHKAVSIAGDVVGLIWPSLIGMALSFVAGWLSLKWLSRWLEHGRWHLFGYYCLFAAVAVFVLGKVLP
;
A
#
# COMPACT_ATOMS: atom_id res chain seq x y z
N MET A 1 33.75 14.02 19.42
CA MET A 1 34.09 13.05 18.35
C MET A 1 32.85 12.76 17.58
N GLY A 2 32.69 13.30 16.37
CA GLY A 2 31.54 13.01 15.49
C GLY A 2 31.66 11.59 14.92
N PRO A 3 30.54 10.96 14.57
CA PRO A 3 30.58 9.61 13.99
C PRO A 3 31.45 9.62 12.73
N THR A 4 32.36 8.67 12.63
CA THR A 4 33.17 8.49 11.45
C THR A 4 32.28 8.27 10.23
N ARG A 5 32.66 8.75 9.03
CA ARG A 5 31.88 8.57 7.78
C ARG A 5 31.44 7.11 7.55
N SER A 6 32.25 6.14 7.98
CA SER A 6 31.93 4.72 7.95
C SER A 6 30.76 4.33 8.87
N GLY A 7 30.71 4.85 10.10
CA GLY A 7 29.61 4.57 11.04
C GLY A 7 28.28 5.18 10.61
N ALA A 8 28.31 6.35 9.98
CA ALA A 8 27.10 6.99 9.46
C ALA A 8 26.54 6.24 8.24
N ALA A 9 27.40 5.76 7.34
CA ALA A 9 27.00 4.95 6.19
C ALA A 9 26.41 3.59 6.60
N LEU A 10 27.01 2.91 7.57
CA LEU A 10 26.50 1.64 8.11
C LEU A 10 25.14 1.82 8.78
N SER A 11 24.95 2.92 9.53
CA SER A 11 23.66 3.28 10.11
C SER A 11 22.59 3.48 9.03
N LEU A 12 22.89 4.16 7.92
CA LEU A 12 21.95 4.38 6.82
C LEU A 12 21.55 3.07 6.13
N VAL A 13 22.49 2.18 5.84
CA VAL A 13 22.22 0.88 5.23
C VAL A 13 21.29 0.04 6.11
N ILE A 14 21.51 0.02 7.42
CA ILE A 14 20.63 -0.69 8.36
C ILE A 14 19.22 -0.09 8.34
N LYS A 15 19.08 1.24 8.31
CA LYS A 15 17.77 1.91 8.22
C LYS A 15 17.03 1.53 6.93
N ILE A 16 17.73 1.54 5.79
CA ILE A 16 17.18 1.13 4.50
C ILE A 16 16.75 -0.34 4.52
N PHE A 17 17.55 -1.22 5.11
CA PHE A 17 17.20 -2.63 5.29
C PHE A 17 15.90 -2.79 6.09
N ILE A 18 15.77 -2.10 7.23
CA ILE A 18 14.56 -2.13 8.06
C ILE A 18 13.36 -1.62 7.26
N LEU A 19 13.48 -0.47 6.59
CA LEU A 19 12.39 0.08 5.78
C LEU A 19 11.99 -0.85 4.63
N ALA A 20 12.95 -1.50 3.97
CA ALA A 20 12.68 -2.44 2.89
C ALA A 20 11.91 -3.66 3.37
N VAL A 21 12.29 -4.22 4.52
CA VAL A 21 11.58 -5.35 5.13
C VAL A 21 10.18 -4.93 5.58
N VAL A 22 10.05 -3.81 6.29
CA VAL A 22 8.75 -3.29 6.74
C VAL A 22 7.85 -3.00 5.54
N GLN A 23 8.34 -2.30 4.52
CA GLN A 23 7.58 -2.02 3.30
C GLN A 23 7.18 -3.32 2.59
N GLY A 24 8.12 -4.24 2.38
CA GLY A 24 7.88 -5.50 1.68
C GLY A 24 6.79 -6.34 2.33
N PHE A 25 6.85 -6.49 3.65
CA PHE A 25 5.82 -7.24 4.38
C PHE A 25 4.49 -6.50 4.46
N CYS A 26 4.50 -5.24 4.86
CA CYS A 26 3.27 -4.51 5.17
C CYS A 26 2.52 -4.01 3.94
N GLU A 27 3.17 -3.84 2.77
CA GLU A 27 2.50 -3.39 1.54
C GLU A 27 1.47 -4.41 1.05
N LEU A 28 1.81 -5.69 1.15
CA LEU A 28 1.02 -6.77 0.57
C LEU A 28 0.07 -7.39 1.60
N LEU A 29 0.41 -7.35 2.88
CA LEU A 29 -0.50 -7.73 3.95
C LEU A 29 -1.57 -6.65 4.17
N PRO A 30 -2.76 -7.03 4.67
CA PRO A 30 -3.85 -6.09 4.91
C PRO A 30 -3.65 -5.27 6.20
N VAL A 31 -2.42 -4.78 6.45
CA VAL A 31 -2.01 -4.13 7.71
C VAL A 31 -1.56 -2.67 7.56
N SER A 32 -1.62 -2.13 6.35
CA SER A 32 -1.20 -0.75 6.01
C SER A 32 0.30 -0.49 6.11
N SER A 33 1.02 -0.63 5.00
CA SER A 33 2.46 -0.30 4.90
C SER A 33 2.75 1.15 5.27
N SER A 34 1.92 2.09 4.82
CA SER A 34 2.12 3.51 5.09
C SER A 34 2.15 3.86 6.59
N ALA A 35 1.31 3.20 7.40
CA ALA A 35 1.36 3.38 8.86
C ALA A 35 2.68 2.88 9.44
N HIS A 36 3.10 1.67 9.05
CA HIS A 36 4.30 1.03 9.59
C HIS A 36 5.59 1.74 9.15
N VAL A 37 5.66 2.16 7.88
CA VAL A 37 6.81 2.89 7.34
C VAL A 37 6.95 4.25 8.03
N ILE A 38 5.87 5.03 8.18
CA ILE A 38 5.89 6.32 8.87
C ILE A 38 6.37 6.17 10.32
N ILE A 39 5.91 5.12 11.02
CA ILE A 39 6.37 4.85 12.38
C ILE A 39 7.87 4.49 12.40
N ALA A 40 8.29 3.60 11.50
CA ALA A 40 9.68 3.20 11.40
C ALA A 40 10.60 4.39 11.08
N GLU A 41 10.20 5.27 10.16
CA GLU A 41 10.91 6.50 9.82
C GLU A 41 11.04 7.42 11.04
N LYS A 42 9.93 7.69 11.74
CA LYS A 42 9.92 8.53 12.96
C LYS A 42 10.81 7.95 14.05
N LEU A 43 10.71 6.64 14.33
CA LEU A 43 11.54 5.98 15.35
C LEU A 43 13.04 5.98 15.00
N MET A 44 13.38 5.98 13.72
CA MET A 44 14.76 6.04 13.25
C MET A 44 15.28 7.48 13.08
N GLY A 45 14.47 8.50 13.39
CA GLY A 45 14.83 9.91 13.21
C GLY A 45 15.06 10.28 11.74
N LEU A 46 14.30 9.68 10.82
CA LEU A 46 14.32 10.03 9.40
C LEU A 46 13.24 11.05 9.10
N ASP A 47 13.52 11.98 8.19
CA ASP A 47 12.53 12.93 7.68
C ASP A 47 11.81 12.33 6.47
N PRO A 48 10.51 11.96 6.59
CA PRO A 48 9.76 11.38 5.49
C PRO A 48 9.57 12.35 4.30
N THR A 49 9.77 13.64 4.51
CA THR A 49 9.58 14.69 3.49
C THR A 49 10.86 14.96 2.70
N ALA A 50 11.99 14.42 3.13
CA ALA A 50 13.27 14.59 2.44
C ALA A 50 13.21 13.94 1.04
N PRO A 51 13.71 14.61 -0.02
CA PRO A 51 13.72 14.07 -1.39
C PRO A 51 14.37 12.68 -1.50
N ALA A 52 15.44 12.46 -0.72
CA ALA A 52 16.12 11.18 -0.62
C ALA A 52 15.21 10.04 -0.10
N MET A 53 14.37 10.33 0.90
CA MET A 53 13.39 9.36 1.43
C MET A 53 12.28 9.09 0.43
N THR A 54 11.80 10.12 -0.26
CA THR A 54 10.82 9.94 -1.35
C THR A 54 11.36 9.02 -2.44
N PHE A 55 12.62 9.20 -2.87
CA PHE A 55 13.27 8.32 -3.85
C PHE A 55 13.37 6.88 -3.34
N LEU A 56 13.83 6.70 -2.09
CA LEU A 56 13.90 5.38 -1.47
C LEU A 56 12.53 4.70 -1.46
N LEU A 57 11.48 5.38 -1.00
CA LEU A 57 10.13 4.83 -0.95
C LEU A 57 9.60 4.43 -2.33
N VAL A 58 9.86 5.22 -3.37
CA VAL A 58 9.54 4.86 -4.77
C VAL A 58 10.22 3.55 -5.16
N MET A 59 11.50 3.37 -4.82
CA MET A 59 12.23 2.14 -5.11
C MET A 59 11.70 0.95 -4.32
N LEU A 60 11.35 1.12 -3.04
CA LEU A 60 10.74 0.07 -2.22
C LEU A 60 9.37 -0.36 -2.76
N HIS A 61 8.51 0.58 -3.17
CA HIS A 61 7.23 0.27 -3.81
C HIS A 61 7.41 -0.43 -5.16
N THR A 62 8.43 -0.04 -5.94
CA THR A 62 8.77 -0.73 -7.18
C THR A 62 9.14 -2.19 -6.91
N GLY A 63 9.92 -2.45 -5.86
CA GLY A 63 10.28 -3.80 -5.44
C GLY A 63 9.05 -4.65 -5.11
N THR A 64 8.13 -4.14 -4.29
CA THR A 64 6.88 -4.85 -3.96
C THR A 64 5.97 -5.06 -5.17
N MET A 65 5.88 -4.08 -6.07
CA MET A 65 5.13 -4.22 -7.32
C MET A 65 5.70 -5.36 -8.19
N LEU A 66 7.02 -5.44 -8.33
CA LEU A 66 7.67 -6.52 -9.07
C LEU A 66 7.42 -7.89 -8.40
N ALA A 67 7.41 -7.94 -7.05
CA ALA A 67 7.07 -9.17 -6.31
C ALA A 67 5.63 -9.63 -6.61
N VAL A 68 4.67 -8.72 -6.66
CA VAL A 68 3.27 -9.01 -7.03
C VAL A 68 3.20 -9.56 -8.46
N ILE A 69 3.84 -8.89 -9.40
CA ILE A 69 3.85 -9.34 -10.81
C ILE A 69 4.46 -10.75 -10.90
N ALA A 70 5.62 -10.97 -10.29
CA ALA A 70 6.29 -12.28 -10.33
C ALA A 70 5.46 -13.39 -9.68
N TYR A 71 4.79 -13.09 -8.55
CA TYR A 71 3.98 -14.06 -7.82
C TYR A 71 2.70 -14.45 -8.55
N PHE A 72 1.97 -13.47 -9.07
CA PHE A 72 0.66 -13.71 -9.70
C PHE A 72 0.72 -13.92 -11.21
N TRP A 73 1.88 -13.79 -11.86
CA TRP A 73 1.99 -13.85 -13.32
C TRP A 73 1.36 -15.10 -13.93
N SER A 74 1.64 -16.28 -13.36
CA SER A 74 1.09 -17.54 -13.85
C SER A 74 -0.45 -17.58 -13.73
N SER A 75 -0.98 -17.15 -12.59
CA SER A 75 -2.43 -17.09 -12.35
C SER A 75 -3.10 -16.05 -13.26
N TRP A 76 -2.51 -14.87 -13.42
CA TRP A 76 -3.05 -13.85 -14.33
C TRP A 76 -3.03 -14.27 -15.78
N ARG A 77 -1.94 -14.92 -16.23
CA ARG A 77 -1.83 -15.43 -17.59
C ARG A 77 -2.94 -16.44 -17.90
N SER A 78 -3.21 -17.36 -17.02
CA SER A 78 -4.26 -18.38 -17.21
C SER A 78 -5.67 -17.81 -17.05
N ARG A 79 -5.88 -16.87 -16.14
CA ARG A 79 -7.20 -16.32 -15.82
C ARG A 79 -7.62 -15.16 -16.71
N TYR A 80 -6.72 -14.21 -16.97
CA TYR A 80 -7.04 -12.95 -17.64
C TYR A 80 -6.53 -12.86 -19.08
N PHE A 81 -5.51 -13.63 -19.44
CA PHE A 81 -4.87 -13.59 -20.76
C PHE A 81 -5.06 -14.89 -21.56
N SER A 82 -5.95 -15.76 -21.13
CA SER A 82 -6.24 -17.04 -21.81
C SER A 82 -7.00 -16.87 -23.13
N SER A 83 -7.80 -15.82 -23.26
CA SER A 83 -8.56 -15.48 -24.46
C SER A 83 -8.84 -13.98 -24.56
N ALA A 84 -9.14 -13.49 -25.77
CA ALA A 84 -9.54 -12.09 -25.96
C ALA A 84 -10.79 -11.73 -25.12
N GLY A 85 -11.75 -12.66 -24.99
CA GLY A 85 -12.93 -12.46 -24.16
C GLY A 85 -12.61 -12.28 -22.68
N ALA A 86 -11.72 -13.14 -22.13
CA ALA A 86 -11.27 -13.04 -20.73
C ALA A 86 -10.51 -11.73 -20.48
N PHE A 87 -9.64 -11.36 -21.42
CA PHE A 87 -8.91 -10.08 -21.33
C PHE A 87 -9.84 -8.86 -21.30
N TRP A 88 -10.81 -8.80 -22.23
CA TRP A 88 -11.72 -7.66 -22.27
C TRP A 88 -12.68 -7.61 -21.08
N ALA A 89 -13.11 -8.76 -20.55
CA ALA A 89 -13.91 -8.81 -19.32
C ALA A 89 -13.10 -8.26 -18.12
N PHE A 90 -11.86 -8.71 -17.97
CA PHE A 90 -10.94 -8.19 -16.96
C PHE A 90 -10.65 -6.70 -17.15
N ALA A 91 -10.29 -6.27 -18.36
CA ALA A 91 -9.97 -4.88 -18.66
C ALA A 91 -11.14 -3.92 -18.32
N ARG A 92 -12.38 -4.29 -18.69
CA ARG A 92 -13.57 -3.50 -18.34
C ARG A 92 -13.77 -3.39 -16.84
N SER A 93 -13.62 -4.49 -16.09
CA SER A 93 -13.76 -4.47 -14.63
C SER A 93 -12.71 -3.59 -13.97
N VAL A 94 -11.45 -3.66 -14.44
CA VAL A 94 -10.34 -2.84 -13.96
C VAL A 94 -10.53 -1.36 -14.29
N ILE A 95 -10.94 -1.03 -15.52
CA ILE A 95 -11.22 0.35 -15.93
C ILE A 95 -12.34 0.93 -15.06
N LEU A 96 -13.41 0.18 -14.85
CA LEU A 96 -14.54 0.61 -14.02
C LEU A 96 -14.12 0.83 -12.56
N ALA A 97 -13.41 -0.13 -11.97
CA ALA A 97 -12.90 0.01 -10.60
C ALA A 97 -11.93 1.20 -10.47
N THR A 98 -11.03 1.38 -11.44
CA THR A 98 -10.06 2.50 -11.44
C THR A 98 -10.77 3.85 -11.61
N ALA A 99 -11.79 3.94 -12.46
CA ALA A 99 -12.61 5.14 -12.61
C ALA A 99 -13.33 5.49 -11.30
N CYS A 100 -13.96 4.51 -10.65
CA CYS A 100 -14.60 4.71 -9.35
C CYS A 100 -13.57 5.12 -8.27
N THR A 101 -12.38 4.50 -8.28
CA THR A 101 -11.28 4.89 -7.39
C THR A 101 -10.87 6.35 -7.60
N ALA A 102 -10.73 6.76 -8.85
CA ALA A 102 -10.38 8.14 -9.19
C ALA A 102 -11.47 9.13 -8.76
N ILE A 103 -12.73 8.85 -9.09
CA ILE A 103 -13.86 9.73 -8.74
C ILE A 103 -13.96 9.91 -7.22
N VAL A 104 -13.96 8.81 -6.46
CA VAL A 104 -14.08 8.86 -5.00
C VAL A 104 -12.82 9.46 -4.38
N GLY A 105 -11.64 8.99 -4.77
CA GLY A 105 -10.38 9.41 -4.16
C GLY A 105 -10.06 10.88 -4.45
N PHE A 106 -10.12 11.32 -5.71
CA PHE A 106 -9.90 12.74 -6.03
C PHE A 106 -11.03 13.62 -5.53
N GLY A 107 -12.28 13.14 -5.59
CA GLY A 107 -13.43 13.87 -5.01
C GLY A 107 -13.23 14.13 -3.51
N LEU A 108 -12.77 13.13 -2.76
CA LEU A 108 -12.45 13.28 -1.34
C LEU A 108 -11.26 14.19 -1.09
N ILE A 109 -10.18 14.07 -1.87
CA ILE A 109 -9.02 14.95 -1.75
C ILE A 109 -9.46 16.42 -1.95
N VAL A 110 -10.20 16.71 -3.03
CA VAL A 110 -10.69 18.06 -3.31
C VAL A 110 -11.64 18.56 -2.21
N LEU A 111 -12.52 17.69 -1.69
CA LEU A 111 -13.42 18.03 -0.59
C LEU A 111 -12.63 18.37 0.68
N ILE A 112 -11.67 17.55 1.05
CA ILE A 112 -10.82 17.75 2.22
C ILE A 112 -10.04 19.06 2.11
N GLU A 113 -9.36 19.28 0.97
CA GLU A 113 -8.54 20.47 0.76
C GLU A 113 -9.35 21.78 0.74
N ARG A 114 -10.50 21.77 0.04
CA ARG A 114 -11.32 23.00 -0.10
C ARG A 114 -12.20 23.29 1.11
N VAL A 115 -12.81 22.25 1.72
CA VAL A 115 -13.82 22.43 2.76
C VAL A 115 -13.20 22.35 4.15
N ILE A 116 -12.33 21.37 4.41
CA ILE A 116 -11.80 21.12 5.75
C ILE A 116 -10.56 21.98 6.00
N PHE A 117 -9.61 22.00 5.08
CA PHE A 117 -8.33 22.71 5.25
C PHE A 117 -8.25 24.09 4.60
N ARG A 118 -9.31 24.51 3.90
CA ARG A 118 -9.41 25.85 3.28
C ARG A 118 -8.18 26.23 2.44
N GLY A 119 -7.66 25.27 1.68
CA GLY A 119 -6.53 25.46 0.75
C GLY A 119 -5.21 24.82 1.19
N ALA A 120 -5.14 24.17 2.34
CA ALA A 120 -3.96 23.39 2.71
C ALA A 120 -3.99 22.01 2.03
N ALA A 121 -2.82 21.51 1.67
CA ALA A 121 -2.68 20.24 0.96
C ALA A 121 -3.02 19.03 1.85
N VAL A 122 -3.62 18.01 1.26
CA VAL A 122 -4.01 16.75 1.94
C VAL A 122 -2.82 16.01 2.56
N GLU A 123 -1.62 16.24 2.05
CA GLU A 123 -0.37 15.68 2.57
C GLU A 123 -0.14 16.00 4.05
N GLN A 124 -0.71 17.08 4.56
CA GLN A 124 -0.63 17.42 6.00
C GLN A 124 -1.32 16.38 6.89
N LEU A 125 -2.28 15.62 6.35
CA LEU A 125 -2.91 14.50 7.06
C LEU A 125 -2.01 13.28 7.18
N PHE A 126 -1.05 13.12 6.29
CA PHE A 126 -0.28 11.88 6.18
C PHE A 126 0.60 11.59 7.39
N GLY A 127 0.97 12.62 8.15
CA GLY A 127 1.70 12.50 9.41
C GLY A 127 0.82 12.45 10.67
N ASN A 128 -0.50 12.57 10.54
CA ASN A 128 -1.41 12.59 11.66
C ASN A 128 -1.66 11.18 12.22
N LEU A 129 -0.97 10.83 13.31
CA LEU A 129 -1.02 9.50 13.92
C LEU A 129 -2.42 9.16 14.45
N THR A 130 -3.22 10.13 14.90
CA THR A 130 -4.60 9.89 15.32
C THR A 130 -5.47 9.46 14.16
N LEU A 131 -5.36 10.14 13.01
CA LEU A 131 -6.10 9.76 11.80
C LEU A 131 -5.66 8.40 11.27
N ILE A 132 -4.36 8.11 11.30
CA ILE A 132 -3.82 6.79 10.94
C ILE A 132 -4.39 5.70 11.86
N ALA A 133 -4.47 5.94 13.17
CA ALA A 133 -5.06 4.99 14.11
C ALA A 133 -6.56 4.75 13.84
N VAL A 134 -7.33 5.79 13.53
CA VAL A 134 -8.74 5.66 13.12
C VAL A 134 -8.88 4.86 11.84
N ALA A 135 -8.06 5.14 10.84
CA ALA A 135 -8.07 4.41 9.57
C ALA A 135 -7.70 2.92 9.75
N LEU A 136 -6.67 2.62 10.56
CA LEU A 136 -6.30 1.24 10.93
C LEU A 136 -7.43 0.53 11.67
N THR A 137 -8.11 1.21 12.60
CA THR A 137 -9.26 0.65 13.32
C THR A 137 -10.38 0.31 12.35
N THR A 138 -10.72 1.23 11.46
CA THR A 138 -11.80 1.04 10.47
C THR A 138 -11.53 -0.14 9.56
N VAL A 139 -10.33 -0.23 8.97
CA VAL A 139 -9.98 -1.36 8.11
C VAL A 139 -9.82 -2.66 8.91
N GLY A 140 -9.33 -2.59 10.15
CA GLY A 140 -9.23 -3.74 11.05
C GLY A 140 -10.60 -4.37 11.33
N VAL A 141 -11.59 -3.57 11.68
CA VAL A 141 -12.98 -4.02 11.86
C VAL A 141 -13.53 -4.62 10.57
N MET A 142 -13.31 -3.98 9.42
CA MET A 142 -13.73 -4.47 8.11
C MET A 142 -13.13 -5.85 7.77
N VAL A 143 -11.84 -6.04 8.04
CA VAL A 143 -11.11 -7.31 7.85
C VAL A 143 -11.65 -8.40 8.80
N ILE A 144 -11.92 -8.08 10.08
CA ILE A 144 -12.52 -9.03 11.03
C ILE A 144 -13.90 -9.47 10.56
N LEU A 145 -14.78 -8.52 10.28
CA LEU A 145 -16.16 -8.81 9.88
C LEU A 145 -16.22 -9.64 8.60
N SER A 146 -15.40 -9.30 7.59
CA SER A 146 -15.33 -10.06 6.33
C SER A 146 -14.74 -11.45 6.50
N GLY A 147 -13.76 -11.60 7.40
CA GLY A 147 -13.08 -12.86 7.66
C GLY A 147 -13.87 -13.84 8.54
N LEU A 148 -14.71 -13.33 9.43
CA LEU A 148 -15.59 -14.14 10.30
C LEU A 148 -16.91 -14.49 9.61
N ARG A 149 -17.26 -13.82 8.53
CA ARG A 149 -18.49 -14.14 7.77
C ARG A 149 -18.35 -15.53 7.15
N ALA A 150 -19.35 -16.38 7.38
CA ALA A 150 -19.42 -17.68 6.75
C ALA A 150 -19.37 -17.53 5.22
N PRO A 151 -18.56 -18.34 4.51
CA PRO A 151 -18.54 -18.30 3.07
C PRO A 151 -19.94 -18.55 2.50
N ALA A 152 -20.36 -17.77 1.50
CA ALA A 152 -21.59 -18.06 0.78
C ALA A 152 -21.52 -19.46 0.14
N ALA A 153 -22.63 -20.21 0.16
CA ALA A 153 -22.68 -21.55 -0.40
C ALA A 153 -22.24 -21.60 -1.87
N ASN A 154 -22.53 -20.52 -2.62
CA ASN A 154 -22.16 -20.35 -4.03
C ASN A 154 -21.30 -19.08 -4.18
N GLN A 155 -20.01 -19.17 -3.86
CA GLN A 155 -19.09 -18.07 -4.12
C GLN A 155 -18.86 -17.86 -5.61
N ARG A 156 -18.98 -16.62 -6.07
CA ARG A 156 -18.78 -16.27 -7.49
C ARG A 156 -17.29 -16.27 -7.86
N GLN A 157 -17.00 -16.77 -9.07
CA GLN A 157 -15.65 -16.87 -9.63
C GLN A 157 -15.34 -15.79 -10.68
N SER A 158 -16.25 -14.83 -10.86
CA SER A 158 -16.11 -13.71 -11.78
C SER A 158 -16.50 -12.40 -11.10
N VAL A 159 -15.77 -11.35 -11.42
CA VAL A 159 -16.06 -9.99 -10.95
C VAL A 159 -17.14 -9.38 -11.84
N GLU A 160 -18.29 -9.07 -11.28
CA GLU A 160 -19.35 -8.35 -11.96
C GLU A 160 -19.12 -6.82 -11.92
N PRO A 161 -19.77 -6.04 -12.79
CA PRO A 161 -19.62 -4.57 -12.77
C PRO A 161 -19.95 -3.93 -11.43
N SER A 162 -20.96 -4.43 -10.71
CA SER A 162 -21.31 -3.99 -9.36
C SER A 162 -20.17 -4.21 -8.35
N ASP A 163 -19.49 -5.36 -8.43
CA ASP A 163 -18.35 -5.66 -7.55
C ASP A 163 -17.19 -4.71 -7.83
N ALA A 164 -16.89 -4.48 -9.12
CA ALA A 164 -15.85 -3.55 -9.55
C ALA A 164 -16.12 -2.13 -9.06
N VAL A 165 -17.39 -1.68 -9.08
CA VAL A 165 -17.80 -0.37 -8.53
C VAL A 165 -17.52 -0.31 -7.03
N TRP A 166 -18.02 -1.28 -6.24
CA TRP A 166 -17.83 -1.27 -4.79
C TRP A 166 -16.35 -1.36 -4.39
N ILE A 167 -15.60 -2.26 -5.02
CA ILE A 167 -14.15 -2.41 -4.77
C ILE A 167 -13.42 -1.12 -5.14
N GLY A 168 -13.77 -0.50 -6.28
CA GLY A 168 -13.16 0.74 -6.73
C GLY A 168 -13.49 1.93 -5.81
N MET A 169 -14.74 2.06 -5.36
CA MET A 169 -15.15 3.12 -4.42
C MET A 169 -14.39 3.01 -3.10
N VAL A 170 -14.34 1.80 -2.52
CA VAL A 170 -13.62 1.56 -1.26
C VAL A 170 -12.11 1.76 -1.44
N GLN A 171 -11.54 1.38 -2.58
CA GLN A 171 -10.14 1.68 -2.92
C GLN A 171 -9.89 3.20 -2.98
N GLY A 172 -10.86 3.98 -3.48
CA GLY A 172 -10.79 5.45 -3.49
C GLY A 172 -10.68 6.06 -2.10
N LEU A 173 -11.33 5.47 -1.08
CA LEU A 173 -11.19 5.90 0.31
C LEU A 173 -9.76 5.75 0.84
N CYS A 174 -8.98 4.80 0.31
CA CYS A 174 -7.60 4.58 0.74
C CYS A 174 -6.63 5.70 0.32
N LEU A 175 -6.99 6.54 -0.68
CA LEU A 175 -6.07 7.53 -1.23
C LEU A 175 -5.75 8.68 -0.24
N PRO A 176 -6.74 9.35 0.38
CA PRO A 176 -6.48 10.43 1.32
C PRO A 176 -6.11 9.93 2.72
N PHE A 177 -6.47 8.70 3.10
CA PHE A 177 -6.32 8.20 4.47
C PHE A 177 -5.17 7.20 4.60
N ARG A 178 -4.00 7.67 5.02
CA ARG A 178 -2.91 6.79 5.43
C ARG A 178 -3.37 5.92 6.60
N GLY A 179 -2.97 4.65 6.59
CA GLY A 179 -3.47 3.69 7.59
C GLY A 179 -4.65 2.84 7.09
N PHE A 180 -5.40 3.30 6.10
CA PHE A 180 -6.48 2.53 5.50
C PHE A 180 -5.90 1.55 4.47
N SER A 181 -5.60 0.33 4.92
CA SER A 181 -4.98 -0.69 4.07
C SER A 181 -5.77 -0.96 2.79
N ARG A 182 -5.17 -0.69 1.62
CA ARG A 182 -5.80 -0.91 0.32
C ARG A 182 -6.15 -2.39 0.11
N SER A 183 -5.20 -3.30 0.33
CA SER A 183 -5.44 -4.75 0.19
C SER A 183 -6.49 -5.24 1.18
N GLY A 184 -6.44 -4.79 2.43
CA GLY A 184 -7.45 -5.09 3.45
C GLY A 184 -8.84 -4.64 3.02
N ALA A 185 -8.97 -3.42 2.53
CA ALA A 185 -10.23 -2.82 2.12
C ALA A 185 -10.83 -3.51 0.87
N THR A 186 -10.04 -3.66 -0.19
CA THR A 186 -10.54 -4.22 -1.48
C THR A 186 -10.90 -5.69 -1.38
N ILE A 187 -10.05 -6.51 -0.71
CA ILE A 187 -10.34 -7.94 -0.51
C ILE A 187 -11.56 -8.12 0.40
N SER A 188 -11.64 -7.38 1.53
CA SER A 188 -12.79 -7.46 2.42
C SER A 188 -14.10 -7.05 1.72
N THR A 189 -14.08 -6.00 0.89
CA THR A 189 -15.25 -5.59 0.10
C THR A 189 -15.70 -6.71 -0.82
N GLY A 190 -14.79 -7.33 -1.55
CA GLY A 190 -15.13 -8.44 -2.43
C GLY A 190 -15.65 -9.68 -1.68
N LEU A 191 -15.13 -9.96 -0.46
CA LEU A 191 -15.67 -11.03 0.41
C LEU A 191 -17.12 -10.71 0.82
N PHE A 192 -17.45 -9.46 1.14
CA PHE A 192 -18.82 -9.04 1.42
C PHE A 192 -19.73 -9.18 0.18
N CYS A 193 -19.19 -9.00 -1.02
CA CYS A 193 -19.91 -9.22 -2.28
C CYS A 193 -20.08 -10.71 -2.62
N GLY A 194 -19.50 -11.64 -1.85
CA GLY A 194 -19.61 -13.09 -2.07
C GLY A 194 -18.68 -13.66 -3.14
N LEU A 195 -17.58 -12.97 -3.43
CA LEU A 195 -16.55 -13.43 -4.36
C LEU A 195 -15.60 -14.42 -3.70
N GLN A 196 -15.01 -15.34 -4.50
CA GLN A 196 -14.01 -16.29 -4.02
C GLN A 196 -12.71 -15.59 -3.59
N LYS A 197 -12.09 -16.10 -2.53
CA LYS A 197 -10.85 -15.54 -1.95
C LYS A 197 -9.71 -15.44 -2.95
N GLU A 198 -9.46 -16.51 -3.71
CA GLU A 198 -8.40 -16.57 -4.72
C GLU A 198 -8.62 -15.55 -5.85
N LEU A 199 -9.87 -15.41 -6.32
CA LEU A 199 -10.24 -14.39 -7.30
C LEU A 199 -9.94 -12.97 -6.77
N LEU A 200 -10.32 -12.71 -5.52
CA LEU A 200 -10.16 -11.40 -4.89
C LEU A 200 -8.69 -11.03 -4.69
N GLU A 201 -7.88 -11.98 -4.27
CA GLU A 201 -6.44 -11.80 -4.14
C GLU A 201 -5.82 -11.41 -5.49
N ASN A 202 -6.08 -12.21 -6.53
CA ASN A 202 -5.63 -11.94 -7.90
C ASN A 202 -6.11 -10.57 -8.41
N TYR A 203 -7.37 -10.22 -8.21
CA TYR A 203 -7.98 -8.99 -8.70
C TYR A 203 -7.48 -7.75 -7.94
N SER A 204 -7.45 -7.80 -6.61
CA SER A 204 -6.97 -6.71 -5.77
C SER A 204 -5.51 -6.34 -6.06
N PHE A 205 -4.64 -7.35 -6.24
CA PHE A 205 -3.25 -7.10 -6.57
C PHE A 205 -3.04 -6.68 -8.03
N ALA A 206 -3.87 -7.13 -8.97
CA ALA A 206 -3.86 -6.60 -10.33
C ALA A 206 -4.23 -5.10 -10.37
N LEU A 207 -5.26 -4.69 -9.62
CA LEU A 207 -5.59 -3.28 -9.45
C LEU A 207 -4.43 -2.47 -8.86
N ALA A 208 -3.71 -3.05 -7.90
CA ALA A 208 -2.53 -2.43 -7.31
C ALA A 208 -1.43 -2.15 -8.33
N VAL A 209 -1.09 -3.16 -9.12
CA VAL A 209 -0.04 -3.07 -10.15
C VAL A 209 -0.40 -2.02 -11.21
N ILE A 210 -1.69 -1.87 -11.53
CA ILE A 210 -2.15 -0.86 -12.50
C ILE A 210 -2.10 0.56 -11.93
N LEU A 211 -2.40 0.73 -10.64
CA LEU A 211 -2.41 2.05 -9.98
C LEU A 211 -1.02 2.52 -9.52
N THR A 212 -0.08 1.61 -9.27
CA THR A 212 1.24 1.95 -8.73
C THR A 212 2.13 2.73 -9.71
N PRO A 213 2.26 2.38 -11.01
CA PRO A 213 3.11 3.11 -11.95
C PRO A 213 2.79 4.60 -12.10
N PRO A 214 1.52 5.05 -12.21
CA PRO A 214 1.20 6.48 -12.21
C PRO A 214 1.64 7.21 -10.94
N VAL A 215 1.56 6.57 -9.77
CA VAL A 215 2.01 7.14 -8.50
C VAL A 215 3.53 7.26 -8.49
N ILE A 216 4.25 6.22 -8.88
CA ILE A 216 5.72 6.23 -9.03
C ILE A 216 6.16 7.33 -9.99
N ALA A 217 5.50 7.44 -11.16
CA ALA A 217 5.81 8.46 -12.16
C ALA A 217 5.57 9.87 -11.62
N ARG A 218 4.48 10.09 -10.88
CA ARG A 218 4.17 11.39 -10.23
C ARG A 218 5.25 11.77 -9.23
N GLU A 219 5.63 10.85 -8.34
CA GLU A 219 6.65 11.13 -7.33
C GLU A 219 8.03 11.34 -7.96
N GLY A 220 8.40 10.53 -8.97
CA GLY A 220 9.61 10.73 -9.75
C GLY A 220 9.64 12.10 -10.45
N TYR A 221 8.53 12.52 -11.05
CA TYR A 221 8.41 13.84 -11.66
C TYR A 221 8.56 14.98 -10.63
N ARG A 222 7.97 14.85 -9.44
CA ARG A 222 8.12 15.81 -8.34
C ARG A 222 9.58 15.97 -7.94
N LEU A 223 10.31 14.86 -7.78
CA LEU A 223 11.73 14.86 -7.46
C LEU A 223 12.57 15.58 -8.52
N LEU A 224 12.26 15.38 -9.81
CA LEU A 224 12.98 16.04 -10.90
C LEU A 224 12.67 17.55 -10.99
N LYS A 225 11.48 17.97 -10.58
CA LYS A 225 11.04 19.37 -10.65
C LYS A 225 11.51 20.21 -9.44
N ASP A 226 11.81 19.58 -8.33
CA ASP A 226 12.29 20.31 -7.15
C ASP A 226 13.75 20.73 -7.35
N HIS A 227 13.93 22.02 -7.71
CA HIS A 227 15.26 22.61 -7.93
C HIS A 227 16.18 22.56 -6.69
N LYS A 228 15.63 22.35 -5.50
CA LYS A 228 16.43 22.04 -4.31
C LYS A 228 17.02 20.64 -4.34
N ALA A 229 16.37 19.69 -5.06
CA ALA A 229 16.91 18.35 -5.26
C ALA A 229 18.14 18.35 -6.17
N VAL A 230 18.27 19.31 -7.09
CA VAL A 230 19.44 19.43 -7.99
C VAL A 230 20.71 19.82 -7.23
N SER A 231 20.62 20.62 -6.18
CA SER A 231 21.76 20.92 -5.30
C SER A 231 22.15 19.73 -4.40
N ILE A 232 21.25 18.74 -4.24
CA ILE A 232 21.42 17.48 -3.52
C ILE A 232 21.84 16.34 -4.49
N ALA A 233 22.09 16.62 -5.76
CA ALA A 233 22.44 15.60 -6.76
C ALA A 233 23.62 14.70 -6.34
N GLY A 234 24.57 15.22 -5.57
CA GLY A 234 25.63 14.43 -4.94
C GLY A 234 25.10 13.39 -3.93
N ASP A 235 24.09 13.74 -3.16
CA ASP A 235 23.48 12.85 -2.16
C ASP A 235 22.56 11.81 -2.81
N VAL A 236 21.86 12.16 -3.90
CA VAL A 236 21.01 11.23 -4.65
C VAL A 236 21.83 10.14 -5.34
N VAL A 237 22.99 10.48 -5.92
CA VAL A 237 23.89 9.48 -6.52
C VAL A 237 24.41 8.50 -5.46
N GLY A 238 24.71 8.98 -4.25
CA GLY A 238 25.09 8.12 -3.11
C GLY A 238 23.97 7.19 -2.64
N LEU A 239 22.68 7.53 -2.94
CA LEU A 239 21.52 6.74 -2.55
C LEU A 239 21.03 5.75 -3.60
N ILE A 240 21.53 5.83 -4.85
CA ILE A 240 21.10 4.91 -5.92
C ILE A 240 21.36 3.46 -5.53
N TRP A 241 22.59 3.11 -5.15
CA TRP A 241 22.94 1.75 -4.77
C TRP A 241 22.18 1.25 -3.52
N PRO A 242 22.13 2.00 -2.40
CA PRO A 242 21.33 1.59 -1.26
C PRO A 242 19.84 1.42 -1.59
N SER A 243 19.28 2.27 -2.46
CA SER A 243 17.87 2.17 -2.87
C SER A 243 17.61 0.97 -3.78
N LEU A 244 18.56 0.61 -4.67
CA LEU A 244 18.47 -0.62 -5.47
C LEU A 244 18.52 -1.88 -4.59
N ILE A 245 19.40 -1.90 -3.58
CA ILE A 245 19.42 -2.96 -2.57
C ILE A 245 18.10 -3.00 -1.81
N GLY A 246 17.59 -1.84 -1.38
CA GLY A 246 16.29 -1.71 -0.74
C GLY A 246 15.16 -2.26 -1.61
N MET A 247 15.13 -1.96 -2.90
CA MET A 247 14.18 -2.49 -3.88
C MET A 247 14.25 -4.02 -3.95
N ALA A 248 15.45 -4.60 -4.04
CA ALA A 248 15.64 -6.05 -4.08
C ALA A 248 15.18 -6.73 -2.78
N LEU A 249 15.51 -6.14 -1.63
CA LEU A 249 15.06 -6.63 -0.31
C LEU A 249 13.54 -6.53 -0.16
N SER A 250 12.94 -5.42 -0.59
CA SER A 250 11.49 -5.21 -0.57
C SER A 250 10.77 -6.18 -1.51
N PHE A 251 11.37 -6.52 -2.67
CA PHE A 251 10.89 -7.58 -3.55
C PHE A 251 10.86 -8.93 -2.82
N VAL A 252 11.97 -9.35 -2.20
CA VAL A 252 12.05 -10.64 -1.49
C VAL A 252 11.07 -10.69 -0.32
N ALA A 253 11.05 -9.65 0.51
CA ALA A 253 10.14 -9.55 1.65
C ALA A 253 8.66 -9.58 1.18
N GLY A 254 8.35 -8.87 0.11
CA GLY A 254 7.01 -8.85 -0.50
C GLY A 254 6.61 -10.23 -1.03
N TRP A 255 7.50 -10.92 -1.72
CA TRP A 255 7.20 -12.25 -2.23
C TRP A 255 6.95 -13.29 -1.12
N LEU A 256 7.74 -13.23 -0.03
CA LEU A 256 7.51 -14.05 1.16
C LEU A 256 6.19 -13.70 1.84
N SER A 257 5.89 -12.42 1.94
CA SER A 257 4.64 -11.89 2.48
C SER A 257 3.41 -12.40 1.72
N LEU A 258 3.45 -12.41 0.37
CA LEU A 258 2.37 -12.96 -0.45
C LEU A 258 2.15 -14.46 -0.20
N LYS A 259 3.22 -15.25 -0.10
CA LYS A 259 3.08 -16.67 0.24
C LYS A 259 2.41 -16.88 1.59
N TRP A 260 2.69 -16.02 2.56
CA TRP A 260 2.05 -16.06 3.88
C TRP A 260 0.60 -15.63 3.81
N LEU A 261 0.31 -14.52 3.12
CA LEU A 261 -1.04 -13.99 2.90
C LEU A 261 -1.96 -15.05 2.28
N SER A 262 -1.56 -15.62 1.12
CA SER A 262 -2.35 -16.62 0.40
C SER A 262 -2.68 -17.81 1.30
N ARG A 263 -1.70 -18.36 2.02
CA ARG A 263 -1.93 -19.45 2.98
C ARG A 263 -2.94 -19.09 4.06
N TRP A 264 -2.84 -17.89 4.65
CA TRP A 264 -3.75 -17.47 5.71
C TRP A 264 -5.16 -17.19 5.20
N LEU A 265 -5.27 -16.65 3.99
CA LEU A 265 -6.56 -16.40 3.35
C LEU A 265 -7.27 -17.72 3.00
N GLU A 266 -6.55 -18.69 2.43
CA GLU A 266 -7.05 -20.04 2.13
C GLU A 266 -7.56 -20.77 3.38
N HIS A 267 -6.80 -20.71 4.47
CA HIS A 267 -7.17 -21.34 5.75
C HIS A 267 -8.21 -20.56 6.57
N GLY A 268 -8.83 -19.52 6.01
CA GLY A 268 -9.85 -18.73 6.69
C GLY A 268 -9.33 -17.85 7.84
N ARG A 269 -8.02 -17.60 7.90
CA ARG A 269 -7.37 -16.80 8.96
C ARG A 269 -7.32 -15.29 8.64
N TRP A 270 -8.11 -14.84 7.68
CA TRP A 270 -8.16 -13.44 7.27
C TRP A 270 -8.43 -12.47 8.43
N HIS A 271 -9.35 -12.82 9.33
CA HIS A 271 -9.72 -12.01 10.48
C HIS A 271 -8.55 -11.71 11.45
N LEU A 272 -7.51 -12.56 11.47
CA LEU A 272 -6.33 -12.33 12.32
C LEU A 272 -5.56 -11.07 11.94
N PHE A 273 -5.51 -10.74 10.66
CA PHE A 273 -4.93 -9.47 10.22
C PHE A 273 -5.72 -8.27 10.75
N GLY A 274 -7.04 -8.40 10.88
CA GLY A 274 -7.87 -7.36 11.47
C GLY A 274 -7.57 -7.13 12.94
N TYR A 275 -7.38 -8.19 13.74
CA TYR A 275 -6.94 -8.04 15.12
C TYR A 275 -5.57 -7.37 15.23
N TYR A 276 -4.64 -7.73 14.33
CA TYR A 276 -3.36 -7.04 14.24
C TYR A 276 -3.54 -5.55 13.94
N CYS A 277 -4.43 -5.17 13.01
CA CYS A 277 -4.71 -3.76 12.71
C CYS A 277 -5.24 -2.99 13.93
N LEU A 278 -6.11 -3.62 14.75
CA LEU A 278 -6.61 -3.00 15.97
C LEU A 278 -5.49 -2.81 17.01
N PHE A 279 -4.64 -3.81 17.18
CA PHE A 279 -3.46 -3.69 18.05
C PHE A 279 -2.51 -2.59 17.56
N ALA A 280 -2.21 -2.55 16.26
CA ALA A 280 -1.38 -1.53 15.65
C ALA A 280 -2.01 -0.13 15.79
N ALA A 281 -3.35 0.00 15.68
CA ALA A 281 -4.06 1.26 15.87
C ALA A 281 -3.87 1.81 17.28
N VAL A 282 -3.97 0.96 18.30
CA VAL A 282 -3.72 1.36 19.70
C VAL A 282 -2.26 1.80 19.86
N ALA A 283 -1.30 1.03 19.34
CA ALA A 283 0.11 1.38 19.41
C ALA A 283 0.40 2.74 18.73
N VAL A 284 -0.14 2.96 17.53
CA VAL A 284 -0.01 4.24 16.79
C VAL A 284 -0.62 5.39 17.56
N PHE A 285 -1.80 5.20 18.15
CA PHE A 285 -2.47 6.23 18.93
C PHE A 285 -1.66 6.62 20.18
N VAL A 286 -1.12 5.64 20.90
CA VAL A 286 -0.27 5.88 22.07
C VAL A 286 1.01 6.59 21.67
N LEU A 287 1.68 6.13 20.60
CA LEU A 287 2.87 6.79 20.06
C LEU A 287 2.60 8.25 19.66
N GLY A 288 1.43 8.53 19.09
CA GLY A 288 1.01 9.90 18.76
C GLY A 288 0.79 10.82 19.95
N LYS A 289 0.70 10.27 21.17
CA LYS A 289 0.64 11.07 22.41
C LYS A 289 2.01 11.28 23.05
N VAL A 290 2.97 10.41 22.73
CA VAL A 290 4.32 10.41 23.33
C VAL A 290 5.35 11.08 22.41
N LEU A 291 5.20 10.89 21.10
CA LEU A 291 6.06 11.53 20.10
C LEU A 291 5.51 12.90 19.73
N PRO A 292 6.35 13.93 19.72
CA PRO A 292 5.96 15.28 19.32
C PRO A 292 5.58 15.38 17.84
#